data_20d52ce7d33ad15707cef2d5c53ccca0
#
_entry.id   20d52ce7d33ad15707cef2d5c53ccca0
#
_cell.length_a   1.000
_cell.length_b   1.000
_cell.length_c   1.000
_cell.angle_alpha   90.00
_cell.angle_beta   90.00
_cell.angle_gamma   90.00
#
_symmetry.space_group_name_H-M   'P 1'
#
loop_
_entity.id
_entity.type
_entity.pdbx_description
1 polymer ?
#
loop_
_entity_poly.entity_id
_entity_poly.type
_entity_poly.pdbx_seq_one_letter_code
_entity_poly.pdbx_strand_id
1 'polypeptide(L)'
;MTGGVFDGNNAGTVQSNATLSSCAYTVDPATGRIDLKLCGAGTSEFAAYVANNSSAVLLEFDPTAVATGIAFQQQSGGTTPTGNFAVSLAGKGIFHNALASYQEDVTGQVVFNASAATGGNLDINNFNEVFASDLINIGTVSTTTNGVITTSPASPINAPASNGRGTLVLTGTDPIVTYDLVYYLISTNNALLFDMDKGFVLTGVLSSQF
;
A
#
# COMPACT_ATOMS: atom_id res chain seq x y z
N MET A 1 10.36 -13.77 -16.02
CA MET A 1 9.19 -13.37 -15.20
C MET A 1 8.00 -13.31 -16.13
N THR A 2 6.90 -13.97 -15.81
CA THR A 2 5.76 -14.17 -16.73
C THR A 2 4.68 -13.10 -16.63
N GLY A 3 4.81 -12.17 -15.74
CA GLY A 3 3.88 -11.04 -15.56
C GLY A 3 3.83 -10.59 -14.12
N GLY A 4 3.08 -9.54 -13.90
CA GLY A 4 2.82 -8.92 -12.60
C GLY A 4 2.07 -7.62 -12.77
N VAL A 5 1.82 -6.96 -11.68
CA VAL A 5 1.25 -5.61 -11.66
C VAL A 5 2.16 -4.69 -10.86
N PHE A 6 2.12 -3.42 -11.20
CA PHE A 6 2.84 -2.35 -10.56
C PHE A 6 1.87 -1.26 -10.12
N ASP A 7 1.99 -0.84 -8.88
CA ASP A 7 1.38 0.36 -8.35
C ASP A 7 2.49 1.35 -8.00
N GLY A 8 2.31 2.60 -8.37
CA GLY A 8 3.27 3.66 -8.12
C GLY A 8 2.57 4.97 -7.76
N ASN A 9 3.19 5.71 -6.85
CA ASN A 9 2.79 7.06 -6.51
C ASN A 9 4.04 7.94 -6.47
N ASN A 10 4.22 8.74 -7.50
CA ASN A 10 5.32 9.69 -7.59
C ASN A 10 4.80 11.10 -7.35
N ALA A 11 4.90 11.55 -6.11
CA ALA A 11 4.48 12.88 -5.67
C ALA A 11 3.04 13.23 -6.14
N GLY A 12 2.08 12.32 -5.93
CA GLY A 12 0.68 12.48 -6.31
C GLY A 12 0.36 12.09 -7.75
N THR A 13 1.35 11.70 -8.55
CA THR A 13 1.12 11.05 -9.85
C THR A 13 0.95 9.56 -9.63
N VAL A 14 -0.29 9.13 -9.56
CA VAL A 14 -0.65 7.75 -9.24
C VAL A 14 -0.72 6.90 -10.51
N GLN A 15 -0.08 5.74 -10.47
CA GLN A 15 -0.18 4.69 -11.46
C GLN A 15 -0.71 3.42 -10.77
N SER A 16 -1.84 2.91 -11.20
CA SER A 16 -2.53 1.80 -10.54
C SER A 16 -2.63 0.60 -11.45
N ASN A 17 -2.29 -0.57 -10.91
CA ASN A 17 -2.47 -1.88 -11.55
C ASN A 17 -1.86 -1.96 -12.96
N ALA A 18 -0.74 -1.25 -13.18
CA ALA A 18 -0.05 -1.29 -14.46
C ALA A 18 0.56 -2.67 -14.71
N THR A 19 0.32 -3.22 -15.89
CA THR A 19 0.81 -4.55 -16.22
C THR A 19 2.33 -4.55 -16.40
N LEU A 20 3.01 -5.44 -15.72
CA LEU A 20 4.41 -5.79 -15.95
C LEU A 20 4.48 -6.97 -16.91
N SER A 21 5.16 -6.79 -18.02
CA SER A 21 5.32 -7.85 -19.04
C SER A 21 6.77 -7.90 -19.52
N SER A 22 7.22 -9.11 -19.83
CA SER A 22 8.56 -9.33 -20.41
C SER A 22 9.72 -8.85 -19.54
N CYS A 23 9.57 -8.84 -18.23
CA CYS A 23 10.64 -8.46 -17.32
C CYS A 23 11.69 -9.57 -17.22
N ALA A 24 12.94 -9.18 -17.09
CA ALA A 24 14.08 -10.10 -17.03
C ALA A 24 14.79 -10.02 -15.67
N TYR A 25 15.43 -11.10 -15.31
CA TYR A 25 16.40 -11.10 -14.23
C TYR A 25 17.57 -12.03 -14.57
N THR A 26 18.72 -11.70 -14.02
CA THR A 26 19.91 -12.56 -14.04
C THR A 26 20.42 -12.75 -12.64
N VAL A 27 21.01 -13.90 -12.38
CA VAL A 27 21.61 -14.21 -11.07
C VAL A 27 23.11 -14.44 -11.30
N ASP A 28 23.93 -13.72 -10.56
CA ASP A 28 25.36 -14.02 -10.47
C ASP A 28 25.57 -15.16 -9.46
N PRO A 29 25.97 -16.34 -9.91
CA PRO A 29 26.11 -17.50 -9.03
C PRO A 29 27.26 -17.37 -8.04
N ALA A 30 28.24 -16.48 -8.29
CA ALA A 30 29.37 -16.27 -7.41
C ALA A 30 29.05 -15.41 -6.20
N THR A 31 28.15 -14.43 -6.36
CA THR A 31 27.82 -13.46 -5.31
C THR A 31 26.39 -13.59 -4.80
N GLY A 32 25.52 -14.31 -5.52
CA GLY A 32 24.08 -14.36 -5.24
C GLY A 32 23.34 -13.06 -5.56
N ARG A 33 24.01 -12.09 -6.20
CA ARG A 33 23.38 -10.85 -6.65
C ARG A 33 22.43 -11.14 -7.80
N ILE A 34 21.26 -10.54 -7.74
CA ILE A 34 20.24 -10.59 -8.78
C ILE A 34 20.17 -9.21 -9.45
N ASP A 35 20.32 -9.16 -10.77
CA ASP A 35 19.98 -7.97 -11.54
C ASP A 35 18.55 -8.15 -12.06
N LEU A 36 17.65 -7.33 -11.59
CA LEU A 36 16.23 -7.36 -11.89
C LEU A 36 15.84 -6.14 -12.71
N LYS A 37 15.23 -6.38 -13.88
CA LYS A 37 14.69 -5.34 -14.73
C LYS A 37 13.18 -5.46 -14.77
N LEU A 38 12.50 -4.48 -14.18
CA LEU A 38 11.06 -4.36 -14.25
C LEU A 38 10.67 -3.61 -15.51
N CYS A 39 9.72 -4.15 -16.26
CA CYS A 39 9.26 -3.64 -17.54
C CYS A 39 7.76 -3.32 -17.45
N GLY A 40 7.36 -2.15 -17.89
CA GLY A 40 5.98 -1.68 -17.79
C GLY A 40 5.90 -0.23 -18.23
N ALA A 41 5.30 0.62 -17.44
CA ALA A 41 5.19 2.06 -17.69
C ALA A 41 6.52 2.84 -17.56
N GLY A 42 7.58 2.16 -17.24
CA GLY A 42 8.98 2.60 -17.19
C GLY A 42 9.88 1.40 -17.10
N THR A 43 11.18 1.60 -17.21
CA THR A 43 12.17 0.56 -16.95
C THR A 43 12.90 0.93 -15.67
N SER A 44 12.67 0.17 -14.59
CA SER A 44 13.47 0.30 -13.37
C SER A 44 14.38 -0.90 -13.23
N GLU A 45 15.64 -0.64 -12.92
CA GLU A 45 16.66 -1.65 -12.73
C GLU A 45 17.03 -1.73 -11.25
N PHE A 46 17.00 -2.94 -10.69
CA PHE A 46 17.31 -3.19 -9.29
C PHE A 46 18.43 -4.20 -9.14
N ALA A 47 19.34 -3.94 -8.22
CA ALA A 47 20.17 -4.97 -7.63
C ALA A 47 19.43 -5.57 -6.44
N ALA A 48 19.33 -6.89 -6.38
CA ALA A 48 18.68 -7.59 -5.29
C ALA A 48 19.60 -8.63 -4.65
N TYR A 49 19.46 -8.83 -3.36
CA TYR A 49 20.16 -9.87 -2.60
C TYR A 49 19.14 -10.64 -1.77
N VAL A 50 19.11 -11.96 -1.98
CA VAL A 50 18.21 -12.85 -1.23
C VAL A 50 18.61 -12.88 0.24
N ALA A 51 17.73 -12.47 1.12
CA ALA A 51 17.94 -12.50 2.56
C ALA A 51 17.54 -13.85 3.17
N ASN A 52 16.47 -14.47 2.65
CA ASN A 52 16.00 -15.81 3.01
C ASN A 52 15.05 -16.34 1.90
N ASN A 53 14.43 -17.49 2.14
CA ASN A 53 13.56 -18.14 1.13
C ASN A 53 12.31 -17.33 0.75
N SER A 54 11.97 -16.28 1.49
CA SER A 54 10.75 -15.49 1.28
C SER A 54 10.99 -13.99 1.16
N SER A 55 12.25 -13.53 1.23
CA SER A 55 12.53 -12.10 1.11
C SER A 55 13.88 -11.79 0.48
N ALA A 56 13.96 -10.62 -0.15
CA ALA A 56 15.19 -10.04 -0.69
C ALA A 56 15.23 -8.54 -0.42
N VAL A 57 16.43 -7.99 -0.24
CA VAL A 57 16.64 -6.55 -0.20
C VAL A 57 16.92 -6.03 -1.61
N LEU A 58 16.41 -4.84 -1.90
CA LEU A 58 16.47 -4.21 -3.21
C LEU A 58 17.15 -2.85 -3.13
N LEU A 59 17.95 -2.55 -4.15
CA LEU A 59 18.48 -1.20 -4.41
C LEU A 59 18.20 -0.86 -5.87
N GLU A 60 17.55 0.26 -6.13
CA GLU A 60 17.40 0.78 -7.48
C GLU A 60 18.76 1.23 -8.04
N PHE A 61 19.03 0.86 -9.27
CA PHE A 61 20.35 0.97 -9.88
C PHE A 61 20.34 1.80 -11.17
N ASP A 62 19.20 2.35 -11.56
CA ASP A 62 19.17 3.26 -12.71
C ASP A 62 19.57 4.69 -12.30
N PRO A 63 20.06 5.51 -13.27
CA PRO A 63 20.58 6.84 -12.97
C PRO A 63 19.48 7.89 -12.72
N THR A 64 18.20 7.53 -12.85
CA THR A 64 17.09 8.49 -12.83
C THR A 64 16.40 8.55 -11.48
N ALA A 65 16.58 7.51 -10.64
CA ALA A 65 15.95 7.43 -9.33
C ALA A 65 16.88 6.76 -8.32
N VAL A 66 16.62 6.98 -7.05
CA VAL A 66 17.28 6.31 -5.93
C VAL A 66 16.21 5.77 -5.01
N ALA A 67 16.06 4.46 -4.99
CA ALA A 67 15.13 3.77 -4.10
C ALA A 67 15.76 2.52 -3.49
N THR A 68 15.35 2.22 -2.28
CA THR A 68 15.67 0.96 -1.59
C THR A 68 14.37 0.32 -1.14
N GLY A 69 14.39 -0.99 -0.98
CA GLY A 69 13.19 -1.70 -0.54
C GLY A 69 13.45 -3.14 -0.15
N ILE A 70 12.37 -3.80 0.17
CA ILE A 70 12.34 -5.22 0.48
C ILE A 70 11.31 -5.88 -0.43
N ALA A 71 11.71 -6.97 -1.08
CA ALA A 71 10.79 -7.85 -1.77
C ALA A 71 10.40 -9.00 -0.84
N PHE A 72 9.12 -9.34 -0.83
CA PHE A 72 8.59 -10.49 -0.11
C PHE A 72 7.97 -11.48 -1.10
N GLN A 73 8.07 -12.74 -0.77
CA GLN A 73 7.28 -13.75 -1.45
C GLN A 73 5.80 -13.49 -1.18
N GLN A 74 5.05 -13.29 -2.23
CA GLN A 74 3.63 -12.99 -2.14
C GLN A 74 2.81 -14.26 -2.03
N GLN A 75 1.76 -14.23 -1.21
CA GLN A 75 0.76 -15.29 -1.17
C GLN A 75 -0.22 -15.13 -2.34
N SER A 76 -0.34 -16.16 -3.18
CA SER A 76 -1.35 -16.20 -4.23
C SER A 76 -2.68 -16.68 -3.69
N GLY A 77 -3.80 -16.11 -4.16
CA GLY A 77 -5.16 -16.61 -3.89
C GLY A 77 -5.61 -16.45 -2.43
N GLY A 78 -5.13 -15.43 -1.73
CA GLY A 78 -5.54 -15.14 -0.36
C GLY A 78 -6.98 -14.67 -0.23
N THR A 79 -7.52 -14.73 0.98
CA THR A 79 -8.81 -14.15 1.36
C THR A 79 -8.65 -12.71 1.82
N THR A 80 -9.73 -11.94 1.79
CA THR A 80 -9.77 -10.62 2.43
C THR A 80 -9.35 -10.71 3.89
N PRO A 81 -8.45 -9.84 4.37
CA PRO A 81 -8.14 -9.74 5.78
C PRO A 81 -9.40 -9.58 6.63
N THR A 82 -9.54 -10.39 7.67
CA THR A 82 -10.67 -10.33 8.62
C THR A 82 -10.16 -10.49 10.05
N GLY A 83 -10.78 -9.78 11.00
CA GLY A 83 -10.37 -9.77 12.41
C GLY A 83 -9.59 -8.51 12.78
N ASN A 84 -8.75 -8.61 13.79
CA ASN A 84 -8.02 -7.48 14.36
C ASN A 84 -6.63 -7.36 13.72
N PHE A 85 -6.30 -6.15 13.27
CA PHE A 85 -5.01 -5.85 12.66
C PHE A 85 -4.39 -4.60 13.28
N ALA A 86 -3.08 -4.62 13.44
CA ALA A 86 -2.29 -3.41 13.59
C ALA A 86 -1.98 -2.86 12.19
N VAL A 87 -2.06 -1.55 12.03
CA VAL A 87 -1.68 -0.81 10.83
C VAL A 87 -0.54 0.15 11.15
N SER A 88 0.41 0.27 10.23
CA SER A 88 1.45 1.28 10.28
C SER A 88 1.71 1.79 8.87
N LEU A 89 1.69 3.10 8.70
CA LEU A 89 2.03 3.80 7.46
C LEU A 89 3.07 4.87 7.79
N ALA A 90 4.00 5.08 6.89
CA ALA A 90 4.99 6.14 7.00
C ALA A 90 5.32 6.72 5.63
N GLY A 91 5.55 8.02 5.57
CA GLY A 91 5.90 8.68 4.32
C GLY A 91 5.72 10.18 4.35
N LYS A 92 5.08 10.72 3.33
CA LYS A 92 4.92 12.17 3.15
C LYS A 92 3.52 12.53 2.70
N GLY A 93 2.97 13.57 3.32
CA GLY A 93 1.87 14.34 2.77
C GLY A 93 2.37 15.37 1.76
N ILE A 94 1.56 15.66 0.75
CA ILE A 94 1.89 16.58 -0.35
C ILE A 94 0.91 17.74 -0.33
N PHE A 95 1.41 18.96 -0.16
CA PHE A 95 0.56 20.15 -0.28
C PHE A 95 0.23 20.42 -1.76
N HIS A 96 -1.06 20.46 -2.09
CA HIS A 96 -1.54 20.64 -3.48
C HIS A 96 -1.04 21.91 -4.19
N ASN A 97 -0.57 22.91 -3.46
CA ASN A 97 -0.12 24.20 -4.01
C ASN A 97 1.29 24.60 -3.59
N ALA A 98 2.04 23.72 -2.97
CA ALA A 98 3.38 24.03 -2.51
C ALA A 98 4.36 22.93 -2.95
N LEU A 99 5.56 23.35 -3.29
CA LEU A 99 6.72 22.44 -3.46
C LEU A 99 7.16 21.80 -2.11
N ALA A 100 6.34 21.92 -1.09
CA ALA A 100 6.61 21.43 0.25
C ALA A 100 5.87 20.11 0.51
N SER A 101 6.60 19.15 1.02
CA SER A 101 6.06 17.91 1.60
C SER A 101 6.32 17.93 3.11
N TYR A 102 5.47 17.28 3.86
CA TYR A 102 5.62 17.07 5.30
C TYR A 102 5.68 15.57 5.61
N GLN A 103 6.31 15.25 6.74
CA GLN A 103 6.30 13.87 7.24
C GLN A 103 4.88 13.51 7.69
N GLU A 104 4.45 12.32 7.30
CA GLU A 104 3.18 11.74 7.75
C GLU A 104 3.44 10.33 8.26
N ASP A 105 3.10 10.08 9.51
CA ASP A 105 3.19 8.77 10.13
C ASP A 105 1.84 8.41 10.74
N VAL A 106 1.36 7.22 10.45
CA VAL A 106 0.09 6.70 10.95
C VAL A 106 0.32 5.34 11.59
N THR A 107 -0.22 5.14 12.77
CA THR A 107 -0.26 3.83 13.42
C THR A 107 -1.62 3.61 14.05
N GLY A 108 -2.01 2.35 14.26
CA GLY A 108 -3.30 2.11 14.89
C GLY A 108 -3.74 0.64 14.86
N GLN A 109 -4.99 0.48 15.20
CA GLN A 109 -5.69 -0.80 15.14
C GLN A 109 -6.93 -0.69 14.29
N VAL A 110 -7.20 -1.70 13.51
CA VAL A 110 -8.40 -1.79 12.69
C VAL A 110 -9.01 -3.18 12.78
N VAL A 111 -10.32 -3.24 12.86
CA VAL A 111 -11.08 -4.49 12.86
C VAL A 111 -11.81 -4.59 11.53
N PHE A 112 -11.56 -5.65 10.79
CA PHE A 112 -12.20 -5.90 9.50
C PHE A 112 -13.21 -7.05 9.57
N ASN A 113 -14.30 -6.89 8.83
CA ASN A 113 -15.04 -8.01 8.26
C ASN A 113 -14.62 -8.20 6.80
N ALA A 114 -15.29 -9.09 6.07
CA ALA A 114 -14.93 -9.39 4.67
C ALA A 114 -15.15 -8.23 3.67
N SER A 115 -15.73 -7.11 4.08
CA SER A 115 -16.11 -6.02 3.17
C SER A 115 -15.76 -4.61 3.65
N ALA A 116 -15.50 -4.42 4.94
CA ALA A 116 -15.23 -3.11 5.50
C ALA A 116 -14.53 -3.18 6.85
N ALA A 117 -13.97 -2.06 7.29
CA ALA A 117 -13.64 -1.84 8.68
C ALA A 117 -14.93 -1.76 9.52
N THR A 118 -14.91 -2.41 10.67
CA THR A 118 -16.02 -2.46 11.63
C THR A 118 -15.68 -1.80 12.97
N GLY A 119 -14.47 -1.31 13.11
CA GLY A 119 -13.99 -0.58 14.28
C GLY A 119 -12.49 -0.31 14.19
N GLY A 120 -11.99 0.44 15.13
CA GLY A 120 -10.57 0.73 15.25
C GLY A 120 -10.30 2.22 15.48
N ASN A 121 -9.04 2.53 15.64
CA ASN A 121 -8.54 3.90 15.80
C ASN A 121 -7.16 4.04 15.17
N LEU A 122 -6.85 5.27 14.78
CA LEU A 122 -5.57 5.68 14.22
C LEU A 122 -4.95 6.75 15.12
N ASP A 123 -3.64 6.68 15.28
CA ASP A 123 -2.82 7.78 15.78
C ASP A 123 -2.07 8.36 14.58
N ILE A 124 -2.24 9.64 14.32
CA ILE A 124 -1.71 10.31 13.14
C ILE A 124 -0.77 11.43 13.59
N ASN A 125 0.43 11.46 13.04
CA ASN A 125 1.40 12.53 13.21
C ASN A 125 1.74 13.12 11.84
N ASN A 126 1.34 14.34 11.58
CA ASN A 126 1.54 15.04 10.32
C ASN A 126 2.42 16.29 10.48
N PHE A 127 3.58 16.14 11.10
CA PHE A 127 4.61 17.18 11.32
C PHE A 127 4.22 18.33 12.25
N ASN A 128 3.01 18.86 12.17
CA ASN A 128 2.54 20.00 13.00
C ASN A 128 1.44 19.62 13.98
N GLU A 129 0.77 18.52 13.74
CA GLU A 129 -0.39 18.09 14.51
C GLU A 129 -0.31 16.60 14.81
N VAL A 130 -0.69 16.25 16.02
CA VAL A 130 -0.80 14.86 16.47
C VAL A 130 -2.25 14.59 16.82
N PHE A 131 -2.85 13.65 16.13
CA PHE A 131 -4.20 13.16 16.39
C PHE A 131 -4.07 11.78 17.03
N ALA A 132 -4.46 11.69 18.29
CA ALA A 132 -4.39 10.43 19.03
C ALA A 132 -5.78 9.80 19.10
N SER A 133 -5.85 8.51 18.82
CA SER A 133 -7.08 7.70 18.89
C SER A 133 -8.22 8.20 18.00
N ASP A 134 -7.90 8.73 16.80
CA ASP A 134 -8.93 9.06 15.81
C ASP A 134 -9.69 7.77 15.41
N LEU A 135 -11.00 7.78 15.61
CA LEU A 135 -11.83 6.62 15.33
C LEU A 135 -11.94 6.37 13.82
N ILE A 136 -11.85 5.12 13.41
CA ILE A 136 -12.12 4.75 12.03
C ILE A 136 -13.61 4.90 11.73
N ASN A 137 -13.93 5.60 10.65
CA ASN A 137 -15.31 5.80 10.21
C ASN A 137 -15.90 4.47 9.70
N ILE A 138 -16.78 3.89 10.49
CA ILE A 138 -17.53 2.66 10.17
C ILE A 138 -18.91 2.95 9.54
N GLY A 139 -19.22 4.22 9.31
CA GLY A 139 -20.46 4.63 8.66
C GLY A 139 -20.52 4.27 7.19
N THR A 140 -21.49 4.87 6.51
CA THR A 140 -21.68 4.75 5.07
C THR A 140 -21.57 6.12 4.40
N VAL A 141 -21.00 6.14 3.21
CA VAL A 141 -21.05 7.30 2.32
C VAL A 141 -22.14 7.08 1.27
N SER A 142 -22.86 8.14 0.95
CA SER A 142 -23.90 8.11 -0.07
C SER A 142 -23.43 8.92 -1.28
N THR A 143 -23.47 8.29 -2.45
CA THR A 143 -23.23 8.97 -3.72
C THR A 143 -24.50 8.99 -4.55
N THR A 144 -24.76 10.14 -5.20
CA THR A 144 -25.92 10.28 -6.10
C THR A 144 -25.40 10.42 -7.53
N THR A 145 -25.72 9.46 -8.37
CA THR A 145 -25.38 9.49 -9.80
C THR A 145 -26.65 9.29 -10.61
N ASN A 146 -26.98 10.27 -11.47
CA ASN A 146 -28.18 10.27 -12.30
C ASN A 146 -29.49 10.03 -11.50
N GLY A 147 -29.58 10.60 -10.28
CA GLY A 147 -30.74 10.45 -9.41
C GLY A 147 -30.82 9.12 -8.65
N VAL A 148 -29.85 8.24 -8.80
CA VAL A 148 -29.75 7.00 -8.02
C VAL A 148 -28.80 7.22 -6.86
N ILE A 149 -29.28 6.98 -5.63
CA ILE A 149 -28.48 7.03 -4.40
C ILE A 149 -27.88 5.64 -4.18
N THR A 150 -26.56 5.57 -4.14
CA THR A 150 -25.81 4.37 -3.74
C THR A 150 -25.11 4.64 -2.43
N THR A 151 -25.13 3.68 -1.51
CA THR A 151 -24.41 3.73 -0.24
C THR A 151 -23.32 2.69 -0.22
N SER A 152 -22.13 3.06 0.27
CA SER A 152 -21.00 2.15 0.48
C SER A 152 -20.39 2.39 1.86
N PRO A 153 -19.69 1.39 2.44
CA PRO A 153 -18.92 1.62 3.67
C PRO A 153 -17.94 2.79 3.50
N ALA A 154 -17.75 3.59 4.55
CA ALA A 154 -16.77 4.69 4.54
C ALA A 154 -15.33 4.17 4.50
N SER A 155 -15.09 2.98 5.08
CA SER A 155 -13.77 2.33 5.10
C SER A 155 -13.87 0.91 4.52
N PRO A 156 -14.10 0.76 3.19
CA PRO A 156 -14.25 -0.54 2.54
C PRO A 156 -12.91 -1.27 2.43
N ILE A 157 -12.97 -2.61 2.45
CA ILE A 157 -11.88 -3.49 2.05
C ILE A 157 -12.40 -4.44 0.96
N ASN A 158 -11.67 -4.57 -0.13
CA ASN A 158 -12.03 -5.44 -1.24
C ASN A 158 -11.13 -6.67 -1.28
N ALA A 159 -11.72 -7.80 -1.64
CA ALA A 159 -11.00 -9.06 -1.77
C ALA A 159 -9.79 -8.93 -2.70
N PRO A 160 -8.69 -9.62 -2.40
CA PRO A 160 -7.53 -9.64 -3.27
C PRO A 160 -7.85 -10.40 -4.57
N ALA A 161 -7.31 -9.90 -5.67
CA ALA A 161 -7.29 -10.61 -6.93
C ALA A 161 -6.38 -11.85 -6.86
N SER A 162 -6.34 -12.65 -7.92
CA SER A 162 -5.50 -13.85 -8.00
C SER A 162 -4.00 -13.57 -7.81
N ASN A 163 -3.57 -12.34 -8.07
CA ASN A 163 -2.20 -11.86 -7.82
C ASN A 163 -1.98 -11.36 -6.37
N GLY A 164 -2.94 -11.57 -5.45
CA GLY A 164 -2.84 -11.15 -4.06
C GLY A 164 -2.99 -9.65 -3.79
N ARG A 165 -3.27 -8.83 -4.83
CA ARG A 165 -3.54 -7.40 -4.71
C ARG A 165 -4.99 -7.15 -4.36
N GLY A 166 -5.23 -6.40 -3.28
CA GLY A 166 -6.55 -5.88 -2.93
C GLY A 166 -6.53 -4.38 -2.70
N THR A 167 -7.67 -3.81 -2.38
CA THR A 167 -7.81 -2.39 -2.05
C THR A 167 -8.44 -2.20 -0.68
N LEU A 168 -8.05 -1.16 0.00
CA LEU A 168 -8.48 -0.80 1.34
C LEU A 168 -8.62 0.72 1.42
N VAL A 169 -9.69 1.21 1.98
CA VAL A 169 -9.82 2.62 2.37
C VAL A 169 -9.89 2.69 3.90
N LEU A 170 -9.12 3.58 4.49
CA LEU A 170 -9.22 3.93 5.91
C LEU A 170 -9.61 5.40 6.00
N THR A 171 -10.73 5.68 6.64
CA THR A 171 -11.22 7.04 6.86
C THR A 171 -11.32 7.32 8.35
N GLY A 172 -10.62 8.34 8.82
CA GLY A 172 -10.76 8.86 10.18
C GLY A 172 -12.04 9.70 10.34
N THR A 173 -12.42 9.95 11.58
CA THR A 173 -13.60 10.77 11.89
C THR A 173 -13.25 12.18 12.35
N ASP A 174 -12.09 12.36 13.00
CA ASP A 174 -11.60 13.63 13.50
C ASP A 174 -10.06 13.63 13.64
N PRO A 175 -9.29 14.18 12.69
CA PRO A 175 -9.78 14.83 11.46
C PRO A 175 -10.38 13.84 10.46
N ILE A 176 -11.21 14.33 9.58
CA ILE A 176 -11.67 13.52 8.43
C ILE A 176 -10.50 13.43 7.45
N VAL A 177 -9.73 12.38 7.59
CA VAL A 177 -8.65 12.01 6.65
C VAL A 177 -8.98 10.68 6.00
N THR A 178 -8.65 10.52 4.74
CA THR A 178 -8.89 9.29 4.00
C THR A 178 -7.59 8.84 3.35
N TYR A 179 -7.25 7.57 3.55
CA TYR A 179 -6.13 6.90 2.91
C TYR A 179 -6.66 5.86 1.94
N ASP A 180 -6.44 6.08 0.65
CA ASP A 180 -6.77 5.13 -0.41
C ASP A 180 -5.59 4.19 -0.63
N LEU A 181 -5.70 2.97 -0.14
CA LEU A 181 -4.60 2.02 -0.09
C LEU A 181 -4.82 0.84 -1.04
N VAL A 182 -3.74 0.37 -1.62
CA VAL A 182 -3.65 -1.01 -2.11
C VAL A 182 -2.90 -1.85 -1.09
N TYR A 183 -3.27 -3.11 -0.99
CA TYR A 183 -2.54 -4.06 -0.16
C TYR A 183 -2.11 -5.27 -0.99
N TYR A 184 -0.97 -5.85 -0.59
CA TYR A 184 -0.43 -7.08 -1.17
C TYR A 184 -0.21 -8.09 -0.06
N LEU A 185 -0.93 -9.21 -0.12
CA LEU A 185 -0.79 -10.27 0.89
C LEU A 185 0.59 -10.91 0.83
N ILE A 186 1.31 -10.90 1.96
CA ILE A 186 2.52 -11.68 2.18
C ILE A 186 2.13 -13.04 2.78
N SER A 187 1.15 -13.02 3.66
CA SER A 187 0.59 -14.20 4.32
C SER A 187 -0.87 -13.94 4.70
N THR A 188 -1.54 -14.90 5.31
CA THR A 188 -2.88 -14.71 5.88
C THR A 188 -2.93 -13.62 6.94
N ASN A 189 -1.79 -13.33 7.59
CA ASN A 189 -1.69 -12.45 8.74
C ASN A 189 -0.98 -11.14 8.44
N ASN A 190 -0.38 -10.98 7.27
CA ASN A 190 0.43 -9.81 6.94
C ASN A 190 0.22 -9.37 5.50
N ALA A 191 0.15 -8.05 5.31
CA ALA A 191 0.15 -7.43 4.01
C ALA A 191 1.07 -6.20 3.98
N LEU A 192 1.63 -5.91 2.82
CA LEU A 192 2.20 -4.60 2.52
C LEU A 192 1.08 -3.64 2.15
N LEU A 193 1.21 -2.40 2.56
CA LEU A 193 0.32 -1.30 2.21
C LEU A 193 1.06 -0.29 1.36
N PHE A 194 0.38 0.26 0.38
CA PHE A 194 0.87 1.34 -0.46
C PHE A 194 -0.26 2.31 -0.77
N ASP A 195 0.01 3.60 -0.58
CA ASP A 195 -0.98 4.65 -0.75
C ASP A 195 -1.13 5.06 -2.21
N MET A 196 -2.38 5.12 -2.66
CA MET A 196 -2.79 5.49 -4.01
C MET A 196 -3.47 6.87 -4.04
N ASP A 197 -3.43 7.62 -2.94
CA ASP A 197 -3.94 8.98 -2.87
C ASP A 197 -2.97 9.98 -3.54
N LYS A 198 -3.52 11.03 -4.13
CA LYS A 198 -2.71 12.11 -4.70
C LYS A 198 -2.14 13.06 -3.65
N GLY A 199 -2.71 13.04 -2.46
CA GLY A 199 -2.31 13.89 -1.32
C GLY A 199 -1.17 13.31 -0.49
N PHE A 200 -0.87 12.02 -0.64
CA PHE A 200 0.10 11.32 0.19
C PHE A 200 0.98 10.40 -0.64
N VAL A 201 2.13 10.05 -0.11
CA VAL A 201 3.00 8.96 -0.58
C VAL A 201 3.40 8.17 0.66
N LEU A 202 2.59 7.21 1.04
CA LEU A 202 2.79 6.39 2.23
C LEU A 202 3.02 4.93 1.85
N THR A 203 3.84 4.27 2.63
CA THR A 203 4.01 2.82 2.59
C THR A 203 3.91 2.25 3.98
N GLY A 204 3.52 1.00 4.09
CA GLY A 204 3.39 0.41 5.42
C GLY A 204 3.04 -1.05 5.43
N VAL A 205 2.55 -1.47 6.57
CA VAL A 205 2.19 -2.87 6.83
C VAL A 205 0.85 -2.98 7.55
N LEU A 206 0.19 -4.07 7.29
CA LEU A 206 -0.96 -4.56 8.02
C LEU A 206 -0.59 -5.90 8.63
N SER A 207 -0.72 -6.05 9.94
CA SER A 207 -0.36 -7.27 10.67
C SER A 207 -1.48 -7.69 11.60
N SER A 208 -1.88 -8.98 11.55
CA SER A 208 -2.93 -9.47 12.44
C SER A 208 -2.49 -9.39 13.90
N GLN A 209 -3.42 -9.04 14.75
CA GLN A 209 -3.29 -9.10 16.21
C GLN A 209 -3.92 -10.39 16.73
N PHE A 210 -3.43 -10.87 17.85
CA PHE A 210 -3.90 -12.10 18.49
C PHE A 210 -5.28 -11.94 19.10
#